data_02bc315a7bfcda6b08de11f59f9dd420
#
_entry.id   02bc315a7bfcda6b08de11f59f9dd420
#
_cell.length_a   1.000
_cell.length_b   1.000
_cell.length_c   1.000
_cell.angle_alpha   90.00
_cell.angle_beta   90.00
_cell.angle_gamma   90.00
#
_symmetry.space_group_name_H-M   'P 1'
#
loop_
_entity.id
_entity.type
_entity.pdbx_description
1 polymer ?
#
loop_
_entity_poly.entity_id
_entity_poly.type
_entity_poly.pdbx_seq_one_letter_code
_entity_poly.pdbx_strand_id
1 'polypeptide(L)'
;MDEIIGLFPTPFYRTQGALDDALVKALLARFAPLAQERNKSSTNLSHTQMLQPREDALLQQVAGVVLPKVIDFGAVMFGERLPWAVKEMWVNVLSRGGRQAMHNHANSFVSGVVYLTRTHPDSQTVFMKSPGGHDCHFRNDHAGIETNEFNADKWVSPAPAPGDLVLFPSYLMHAVPPNPGRERRVSLAFNAIPARLDSWGYAIEFDCP
;
A
#
# COMPACT_ATOMS: atom_id res chain seq x y z
N MET A 1 21.62 -18.18 -27.01
CA MET A 1 21.09 -18.40 -25.63
C MET A 1 19.72 -17.75 -25.62
N ASP A 2 18.66 -18.51 -25.34
CA ASP A 2 17.30 -17.99 -25.34
C ASP A 2 17.04 -17.34 -23.96
N GLU A 3 16.32 -16.23 -23.95
CA GLU A 3 16.01 -15.46 -22.75
C GLU A 3 14.52 -15.06 -22.77
N ILE A 4 13.83 -15.20 -21.64
CA ILE A 4 12.47 -14.70 -21.44
C ILE A 4 12.56 -13.49 -20.54
N ILE A 5 12.11 -12.34 -21.05
CA ILE A 5 12.19 -11.05 -20.36
C ILE A 5 10.79 -10.55 -20.05
N GLY A 6 10.58 -10.11 -18.80
CA GLY A 6 9.35 -9.40 -18.42
C GLY A 6 9.36 -7.97 -18.96
N LEU A 7 8.34 -7.62 -19.75
CA LEU A 7 8.16 -6.25 -20.25
C LEU A 7 7.23 -5.50 -19.29
N PHE A 8 7.61 -4.25 -18.94
CA PHE A 8 6.79 -3.34 -18.12
C PHE A 8 6.44 -3.90 -16.72
N PRO A 9 7.43 -4.32 -15.92
CA PRO A 9 7.15 -4.83 -14.57
C PRO A 9 6.53 -3.73 -13.71
N THR A 10 5.55 -4.11 -12.87
CA THR A 10 4.98 -3.21 -11.86
C THR A 10 5.94 -3.11 -10.68
N PRO A 11 6.43 -1.92 -10.30
CA PRO A 11 7.32 -1.79 -9.18
C PRO A 11 6.58 -2.01 -7.85
N PHE A 12 7.24 -2.70 -6.93
CA PHE A 12 6.80 -2.88 -5.55
C PHE A 12 8.00 -2.71 -4.62
N TYR A 13 7.84 -1.89 -3.59
CA TYR A 13 8.91 -1.57 -2.65
C TYR A 13 8.60 -2.13 -1.27
N ARG A 14 9.58 -2.70 -0.60
CA ARG A 14 9.47 -3.17 0.78
C ARG A 14 10.70 -2.76 1.58
N THR A 15 10.46 -2.24 2.79
CA THR A 15 11.49 -2.06 3.82
C THR A 15 11.05 -2.80 5.07
N GLN A 16 11.88 -3.69 5.58
CA GLN A 16 11.69 -4.34 6.87
C GLN A 16 12.13 -3.39 7.99
N GLY A 17 11.33 -3.30 9.06
CA GLY A 17 11.64 -2.48 10.22
C GLY A 17 11.84 -1.00 9.89
N ALA A 18 11.04 -0.44 8.98
CA ALA A 18 11.11 0.98 8.63
C ALA A 18 10.81 1.89 9.83
N LEU A 19 9.87 1.47 10.69
CA LEU A 19 9.61 2.11 11.99
C LEU A 19 10.12 1.20 13.10
N ASP A 20 10.67 1.80 14.13
CA ASP A 20 11.06 1.07 15.34
C ASP A 20 9.86 0.68 16.21
N ASP A 21 10.09 -0.22 17.16
CA ASP A 21 9.06 -0.74 18.07
C ASP A 21 8.41 0.35 18.94
N ALA A 22 9.17 1.39 19.31
CA ALA A 22 8.66 2.46 20.15
C ALA A 22 7.63 3.30 19.39
N LEU A 23 7.95 3.68 18.15
CA LEU A 23 7.05 4.44 17.30
C LEU A 23 5.82 3.60 16.92
N VAL A 24 5.98 2.30 16.60
CA VAL A 24 4.86 1.39 16.32
C VAL A 24 3.91 1.31 17.51
N LYS A 25 4.41 1.13 18.73
CA LYS A 25 3.60 1.10 19.97
C LYS A 25 2.87 2.42 20.22
N ALA A 26 3.55 3.54 20.02
CA ALA A 26 2.95 4.87 20.18
C ALA A 26 1.81 5.11 19.18
N LEU A 27 2.01 4.74 17.91
CA LEU A 27 0.98 4.83 16.87
C LEU A 27 -0.23 3.96 17.19
N LEU A 28 0.00 2.71 17.61
CA LEU A 28 -1.08 1.82 18.03
C LEU A 28 -1.89 2.39 19.19
N ALA A 29 -1.21 2.86 20.24
CA ALA A 29 -1.88 3.41 21.42
C ALA A 29 -2.67 4.68 21.08
N ARG A 30 -2.14 5.54 20.22
CA ARG A 30 -2.74 6.82 19.86
C ARG A 30 -3.91 6.68 18.87
N PHE A 31 -3.74 5.91 17.80
CA PHE A 31 -4.65 5.95 16.65
C PHE A 31 -5.58 4.73 16.51
N ALA A 32 -5.23 3.55 17.01
CA ALA A 32 -6.12 2.40 16.89
C ALA A 32 -7.49 2.60 17.62
N PRO A 33 -7.57 3.29 18.77
CA PRO A 33 -8.86 3.60 19.40
C PRO A 33 -9.70 4.61 18.59
N LEU A 34 -9.08 5.43 17.77
CA LEU A 34 -9.75 6.44 16.93
C LEU A 34 -10.31 5.85 15.62
N ALA A 35 -9.99 4.60 15.29
CA ALA A 35 -10.48 3.92 14.10
C ALA A 35 -11.94 3.45 14.30
N GLN A 36 -12.87 4.39 14.30
CA GLN A 36 -14.31 4.15 14.56
C GLN A 36 -15.18 4.29 13.31
N GLU A 37 -14.65 4.89 12.23
CA GLU A 37 -15.36 5.00 10.97
C GLU A 37 -15.51 3.61 10.32
N ARG A 38 -16.75 3.23 10.02
CA ARG A 38 -17.01 1.95 9.34
C ARG A 38 -16.78 2.10 7.84
N ASN A 39 -15.98 1.24 7.29
CA ASN A 39 -15.82 1.17 5.85
C ASN A 39 -17.11 0.66 5.19
N LYS A 40 -17.66 1.42 4.23
CA LYS A 40 -18.94 1.09 3.56
C LYS A 40 -18.82 -0.11 2.61
N SER A 41 -17.63 -0.35 2.07
CA SER A 41 -17.37 -1.38 1.06
C SER A 41 -16.76 -2.67 1.65
N SER A 42 -16.47 -2.69 2.95
CA SER A 42 -15.72 -3.77 3.59
C SER A 42 -16.34 -4.19 4.91
N THR A 43 -16.27 -5.48 5.21
CA THR A 43 -16.85 -6.06 6.42
C THR A 43 -15.84 -6.03 7.56
N ASN A 44 -16.29 -5.71 8.79
CA ASN A 44 -15.48 -5.70 10.02
C ASN A 44 -14.13 -4.94 9.86
N LEU A 45 -14.14 -3.91 9.05
CA LEU A 45 -13.08 -2.94 8.86
C LEU A 45 -13.55 -1.59 9.39
N SER A 46 -12.79 -1.02 10.29
CA SER A 46 -12.91 0.37 10.68
C SER A 46 -11.63 1.13 10.40
N HIS A 47 -11.73 2.43 10.26
CA HIS A 47 -10.58 3.30 10.05
C HIS A 47 -10.73 4.63 10.79
N THR A 48 -9.64 5.37 10.95
CA THR A 48 -9.69 6.77 11.41
C THR A 48 -10.25 7.66 10.30
N GLN A 49 -10.62 8.87 10.63
CA GLN A 49 -10.69 9.93 9.61
C GLN A 49 -9.32 10.11 8.93
N MET A 50 -9.29 10.83 7.81
CA MET A 50 -8.03 11.19 7.16
C MET A 50 -7.24 12.11 8.08
N LEU A 51 -5.99 11.73 8.33
CA LEU A 51 -5.06 12.40 9.23
C LEU A 51 -4.02 13.14 8.38
N GLN A 52 -3.69 14.35 8.79
CA GLN A 52 -2.64 15.12 8.15
C GLN A 52 -1.33 14.97 8.92
N PRO A 53 -0.19 14.70 8.26
CA PRO A 53 1.09 14.53 8.95
C PRO A 53 1.44 15.70 9.88
N ARG A 54 1.12 16.93 9.47
CA ARG A 54 1.41 18.15 10.24
C ARG A 54 0.62 18.31 11.56
N GLU A 55 -0.49 17.58 11.73
CA GLU A 55 -1.40 17.73 12.87
C GLU A 55 -0.98 16.93 14.11
N ASP A 56 -0.06 15.97 13.96
CA ASP A 56 0.38 15.11 15.06
C ASP A 56 1.86 14.76 14.95
N ALA A 57 2.61 14.90 16.06
CA ALA A 57 4.05 14.69 16.10
C ALA A 57 4.46 13.25 15.72
N LEU A 58 3.65 12.24 16.03
CA LEU A 58 3.92 10.86 15.64
C LEU A 58 3.76 10.69 14.10
N LEU A 59 2.76 11.35 13.52
CA LEU A 59 2.56 11.32 12.06
C LEU A 59 3.67 12.08 11.34
N GLN A 60 4.18 13.17 11.91
CA GLN A 60 5.36 13.87 11.38
C GLN A 60 6.60 12.96 11.39
N GLN A 61 6.81 12.20 12.47
CA GLN A 61 7.90 11.23 12.52
C GLN A 61 7.75 10.15 11.43
N VAL A 62 6.54 9.60 11.26
CA VAL A 62 6.27 8.64 10.18
C VAL A 62 6.56 9.27 8.82
N ALA A 63 6.05 10.47 8.56
CA ALA A 63 6.28 11.20 7.31
C ALA A 63 7.79 11.39 7.04
N GLY A 64 8.56 11.75 8.06
CA GLY A 64 10.02 11.88 7.97
C GLY A 64 10.73 10.58 7.56
N VAL A 65 10.22 9.44 8.00
CA VAL A 65 10.78 8.12 7.65
C VAL A 65 10.35 7.66 6.25
N VAL A 66 9.08 7.88 5.89
CA VAL A 66 8.53 7.31 4.63
C VAL A 66 8.83 8.20 3.43
N LEU A 67 8.90 9.53 3.58
CA LEU A 67 9.05 10.47 2.47
C LEU A 67 10.32 10.24 1.63
N PRO A 68 11.53 10.04 2.20
CA PRO A 68 12.71 9.71 1.42
C PRO A 68 12.52 8.47 0.54
N LYS A 69 11.83 7.45 1.05
CA LYS A 69 11.54 6.19 0.35
C LYS A 69 10.50 6.38 -0.75
N VAL A 70 9.52 7.26 -0.54
CA VAL A 70 8.55 7.69 -1.56
C VAL A 70 9.26 8.40 -2.71
N ILE A 71 10.21 9.29 -2.39
CA ILE A 71 11.03 10.00 -3.40
C ILE A 71 11.84 9.01 -4.25
N ASP A 72 12.50 8.04 -3.62
CA ASP A 72 13.27 7.02 -4.32
C ASP A 72 12.39 6.11 -5.19
N PHE A 73 11.24 5.68 -4.66
CA PHE A 73 10.26 4.90 -5.40
C PHE A 73 9.64 5.70 -6.55
N GLY A 74 9.32 6.97 -6.30
CA GLY A 74 8.83 7.90 -7.32
C GLY A 74 9.84 8.10 -8.46
N ALA A 75 11.14 8.14 -8.16
CA ALA A 75 12.17 8.24 -9.18
C ALA A 75 12.19 7.03 -10.12
N VAL A 76 11.88 5.83 -9.62
CA VAL A 76 11.71 4.64 -10.47
C VAL A 76 10.50 4.77 -11.39
N MET A 77 9.39 5.37 -10.88
CA MET A 77 8.14 5.50 -11.63
C MET A 77 8.19 6.61 -12.69
N PHE A 78 8.88 7.72 -12.41
CA PHE A 78 8.86 8.93 -13.22
C PHE A 78 10.19 9.22 -13.93
N GLY A 79 11.24 8.43 -13.66
CA GLY A 79 12.56 8.63 -14.26
C GLY A 79 13.35 9.81 -13.66
N GLU A 80 12.80 10.50 -12.65
CA GLU A 80 13.38 11.69 -12.02
C GLU A 80 13.04 11.77 -10.54
N ARG A 81 13.95 12.31 -9.73
CA ARG A 81 13.72 12.61 -8.31
C ARG A 81 12.93 13.91 -8.17
N LEU A 82 11.63 13.79 -8.04
CA LEU A 82 10.74 14.92 -7.81
C LEU A 82 10.59 15.22 -6.32
N PRO A 83 10.20 16.44 -5.93
CA PRO A 83 9.69 16.74 -4.60
C PRO A 83 8.34 16.05 -4.39
N TRP A 84 8.13 15.42 -3.24
CA TRP A 84 6.90 14.71 -2.88
C TRP A 84 6.33 15.19 -1.57
N ALA A 85 5.02 15.02 -1.42
CA ALA A 85 4.32 15.20 -0.16
C ALA A 85 3.50 13.96 0.18
N VAL A 86 3.45 13.61 1.47
CA VAL A 86 2.45 12.67 2.00
C VAL A 86 1.15 13.45 2.15
N LYS A 87 0.22 13.15 1.25
CA LYS A 87 -1.04 13.88 1.13
C LYS A 87 -2.00 13.63 2.31
N GLU A 88 -2.07 12.38 2.74
CA GLU A 88 -3.00 11.93 3.78
C GLU A 88 -2.54 10.60 4.37
N MET A 89 -2.93 10.35 5.63
CA MET A 89 -2.72 9.10 6.33
C MET A 89 -4.03 8.63 6.99
N TRP A 90 -4.17 7.34 7.22
CA TRP A 90 -5.26 6.78 8.04
C TRP A 90 -4.86 5.44 8.64
N VAL A 91 -5.43 5.11 9.79
CA VAL A 91 -5.21 3.81 10.43
C VAL A 91 -6.40 2.90 10.17
N ASN A 92 -6.13 1.72 9.63
CA ASN A 92 -7.10 0.65 9.41
C ASN A 92 -7.01 -0.38 10.53
N VAL A 93 -8.18 -0.82 11.00
CA VAL A 93 -8.32 -1.88 12.00
C VAL A 93 -9.26 -2.95 11.46
N LEU A 94 -8.73 -4.14 11.15
CA LEU A 94 -9.49 -5.31 10.77
C LEU A 94 -9.66 -6.22 11.98
N SER A 95 -10.90 -6.41 12.39
CA SER A 95 -11.27 -7.40 13.39
C SER A 95 -11.38 -8.80 12.76
N ARG A 96 -11.67 -9.82 13.57
CA ARG A 96 -11.88 -11.18 13.07
C ARG A 96 -12.97 -11.22 11.98
N GLY A 97 -12.68 -11.89 10.86
CA GLY A 97 -13.53 -11.92 9.68
C GLY A 97 -13.50 -10.63 8.85
N GLY A 98 -12.78 -9.59 9.33
CA GLY A 98 -12.62 -8.32 8.63
C GLY A 98 -11.81 -8.47 7.35
N ARG A 99 -12.28 -7.79 6.29
CA ARG A 99 -11.65 -7.79 4.98
C ARG A 99 -11.68 -6.39 4.37
N GLN A 100 -10.76 -6.13 3.47
CA GLN A 100 -10.79 -4.95 2.59
C GLN A 100 -11.15 -5.41 1.19
N ALA A 101 -12.22 -4.88 0.62
CA ALA A 101 -12.62 -5.16 -0.76
C ALA A 101 -11.53 -4.70 -1.74
N MET A 102 -11.55 -5.28 -2.96
CA MET A 102 -10.66 -4.89 -4.05
C MET A 102 -10.87 -3.41 -4.40
N HIS A 103 -9.78 -2.64 -4.41
CA HIS A 103 -9.79 -1.21 -4.67
C HIS A 103 -8.43 -0.72 -5.14
N ASN A 104 -8.38 0.52 -5.60
CA ASN A 104 -7.18 1.32 -5.82
C ASN A 104 -7.35 2.67 -5.12
N HIS A 105 -6.33 3.52 -5.19
CA HIS A 105 -6.37 4.85 -4.59
C HIS A 105 -6.42 5.92 -5.69
N ALA A 106 -7.57 6.58 -5.83
CA ALA A 106 -7.73 7.70 -6.73
C ALA A 106 -6.98 8.96 -6.24
N ASN A 107 -6.66 9.85 -7.17
CA ASN A 107 -6.01 11.15 -6.89
C ASN A 107 -4.69 11.01 -6.11
N SER A 108 -3.92 9.98 -6.41
CA SER A 108 -2.64 9.70 -5.80
C SER A 108 -1.74 8.93 -6.77
N PHE A 109 -0.42 8.97 -6.57
CA PHE A 109 0.55 8.30 -7.43
C PHE A 109 1.27 7.15 -6.71
N VAL A 110 1.59 7.34 -5.42
CA VAL A 110 2.20 6.33 -4.57
C VAL A 110 1.34 6.10 -3.35
N SER A 111 1.02 4.85 -3.10
CA SER A 111 0.37 4.41 -1.86
C SER A 111 1.35 3.61 -1.02
N GLY A 112 1.26 3.77 0.29
CA GLY A 112 2.09 3.06 1.24
C GLY A 112 1.30 2.49 2.40
N VAL A 113 1.82 1.39 2.96
CA VAL A 113 1.27 0.75 4.15
C VAL A 113 2.39 0.44 5.12
N VAL A 114 2.29 0.97 6.34
CA VAL A 114 3.09 0.56 7.49
C VAL A 114 2.27 -0.41 8.33
N TYR A 115 2.80 -1.59 8.57
CA TYR A 115 2.14 -2.60 9.39
C TYR A 115 2.42 -2.32 10.87
N LEU A 116 1.38 -2.19 11.68
CA LEU A 116 1.51 -1.90 13.11
C LEU A 116 1.33 -3.15 13.97
N THR A 117 0.72 -4.20 13.44
CA THR A 117 0.58 -5.50 14.10
C THR A 117 1.01 -6.62 13.17
N ARG A 118 1.20 -7.81 13.71
CA ARG A 118 1.37 -9.02 12.91
C ARG A 118 0.14 -9.26 12.04
N THR A 119 0.36 -9.76 10.85
CA THR A 119 -0.70 -10.12 9.90
C THR A 119 -0.81 -11.63 9.84
N HIS A 120 -2.04 -12.16 9.97
CA HIS A 120 -2.28 -13.58 9.76
C HIS A 120 -1.89 -13.98 8.32
N PRO A 121 -1.27 -15.15 8.09
CA PRO A 121 -0.85 -15.56 6.74
C PRO A 121 -1.95 -15.48 5.68
N ASP A 122 -3.18 -15.87 6.04
CA ASP A 122 -4.33 -15.82 5.12
C ASP A 122 -4.92 -14.41 4.93
N SER A 123 -4.40 -13.40 5.65
CA SER A 123 -4.87 -12.00 5.58
C SER A 123 -3.78 -11.05 5.05
N GLN A 124 -2.81 -11.57 4.32
CA GLN A 124 -1.81 -10.75 3.64
C GLN A 124 -2.46 -9.99 2.48
N THR A 125 -1.92 -8.82 2.19
CA THR A 125 -2.42 -8.00 1.07
C THR A 125 -2.21 -8.73 -0.25
N VAL A 126 -3.26 -8.81 -1.05
CA VAL A 126 -3.25 -9.40 -2.40
C VAL A 126 -3.31 -8.28 -3.41
N PHE A 127 -2.41 -8.31 -4.37
CA PHE A 127 -2.38 -7.41 -5.52
C PHE A 127 -2.88 -8.17 -6.76
N MET A 128 -3.66 -7.49 -7.60
CA MET A 128 -4.16 -8.04 -8.86
C MET A 128 -3.34 -7.51 -10.02
N LYS A 129 -3.06 -8.38 -10.98
CA LYS A 129 -2.56 -7.96 -12.28
C LYS A 129 -3.57 -7.00 -12.89
N SER A 130 -3.10 -5.90 -13.47
CA SER A 130 -4.01 -4.93 -14.10
C SER A 130 -4.82 -5.60 -15.21
N PRO A 131 -6.15 -5.44 -15.25
CA PRO A 131 -6.99 -6.03 -16.31
C PRO A 131 -6.86 -5.31 -17.66
N GLY A 132 -5.91 -4.39 -17.82
CA GLY A 132 -5.73 -3.62 -19.04
C GLY A 132 -5.06 -4.39 -20.18
N GLY A 133 -5.84 -5.12 -20.99
CA GLY A 133 -5.38 -5.66 -22.29
C GLY A 133 -4.41 -6.85 -22.23
N HIS A 134 -4.10 -7.36 -21.05
CA HIS A 134 -3.17 -8.47 -20.83
C HIS A 134 -3.83 -9.76 -20.34
N ASP A 135 -5.17 -9.77 -20.21
CA ASP A 135 -5.88 -10.96 -19.77
C ASP A 135 -6.09 -11.93 -20.93
N CYS A 136 -5.51 -13.12 -20.79
CA CYS A 136 -5.87 -14.24 -21.64
C CYS A 136 -7.26 -14.76 -21.22
N HIS A 137 -8.19 -14.81 -22.15
CA HIS A 137 -9.51 -15.41 -21.93
C HIS A 137 -9.44 -16.94 -21.76
N PHE A 138 -8.35 -17.54 -22.14
CA PHE A 138 -8.08 -18.97 -21.98
C PHE A 138 -6.98 -19.16 -20.95
N ARG A 139 -7.26 -19.97 -19.94
CA ARG A 139 -6.31 -20.30 -18.87
C ARG A 139 -6.03 -21.79 -18.83
N ASN A 140 -4.79 -22.15 -18.58
CA ASN A 140 -4.42 -23.46 -18.12
C ASN A 140 -4.42 -23.42 -16.59
N ASP A 141 -5.47 -23.94 -15.95
CA ASP A 141 -5.68 -23.86 -14.50
C ASP A 141 -6.05 -25.24 -13.94
N HIS A 142 -5.08 -25.89 -13.32
CA HIS A 142 -5.23 -27.17 -12.63
C HIS A 142 -4.11 -27.34 -11.59
N ALA A 143 -4.23 -28.31 -10.70
CA ALA A 143 -3.31 -28.50 -9.56
C ALA A 143 -1.84 -28.77 -9.94
N GLY A 144 -1.54 -29.10 -11.19
CA GLY A 144 -0.18 -29.40 -11.65
C GLY A 144 0.53 -28.27 -12.38
N ILE A 145 -0.04 -27.06 -12.44
CA ILE A 145 0.64 -25.92 -13.07
C ILE A 145 1.64 -25.27 -12.13
N GLU A 146 2.75 -24.82 -12.70
CA GLU A 146 3.70 -23.93 -12.02
C GLU A 146 3.30 -22.47 -12.25
N THR A 147 2.98 -21.76 -11.16
CA THR A 147 2.62 -20.33 -11.21
C THR A 147 3.88 -19.48 -11.08
N ASN A 148 4.03 -18.49 -11.96
CA ASN A 148 5.14 -17.55 -11.99
C ASN A 148 4.63 -16.13 -12.32
N GLU A 149 5.55 -15.16 -12.42
CA GLU A 149 5.25 -13.75 -12.68
C GLU A 149 4.57 -13.49 -14.04
N PHE A 150 4.69 -14.42 -15.00
CA PHE A 150 4.10 -14.25 -16.34
C PHE A 150 2.66 -14.77 -16.43
N ASN A 151 2.34 -15.85 -15.71
CA ASN A 151 1.02 -16.51 -15.78
C ASN A 151 0.13 -16.24 -14.56
N ALA A 152 0.66 -15.65 -13.48
CA ALA A 152 -0.13 -15.29 -12.30
C ALA A 152 -1.09 -14.14 -12.60
N ASP A 153 -2.32 -14.20 -12.07
CA ASP A 153 -3.31 -13.12 -12.09
C ASP A 153 -3.27 -12.27 -10.82
N LYS A 154 -2.67 -12.79 -9.77
CA LYS A 154 -2.53 -12.13 -8.48
C LYS A 154 -1.18 -12.43 -7.84
N TRP A 155 -0.75 -11.54 -6.97
CA TRP A 155 0.45 -11.68 -6.17
C TRP A 155 0.14 -11.38 -4.70
N VAL A 156 0.66 -12.19 -3.80
CA VAL A 156 0.47 -12.03 -2.36
C VAL A 156 1.70 -11.35 -1.79
N SER A 157 1.47 -10.23 -1.08
CA SER A 157 2.56 -9.52 -0.39
C SER A 157 3.29 -10.48 0.56
N PRO A 158 4.63 -10.44 0.64
CA PRO A 158 5.35 -11.18 1.66
C PRO A 158 4.83 -10.87 3.07
N ALA A 159 4.84 -11.85 3.96
CA ALA A 159 4.38 -11.68 5.34
C ALA A 159 5.08 -10.50 6.01
N PRO A 160 4.34 -9.46 6.44
CA PRO A 160 4.94 -8.30 7.09
C PRO A 160 5.09 -8.51 8.59
N ALA A 161 6.13 -7.91 9.15
CA ALA A 161 6.29 -7.70 10.59
C ALA A 161 5.81 -6.28 10.99
N PRO A 162 5.51 -6.03 12.28
CA PRO A 162 5.30 -4.68 12.78
C PRO A 162 6.51 -3.78 12.47
N GLY A 163 6.25 -2.57 11.98
CA GLY A 163 7.27 -1.63 11.51
C GLY A 163 7.66 -1.78 10.04
N ASP A 164 7.26 -2.84 9.35
CA ASP A 164 7.52 -2.99 7.91
C ASP A 164 6.70 -1.98 7.11
N LEU A 165 7.32 -1.46 6.05
CA LEU A 165 6.73 -0.56 5.06
C LEU A 165 6.67 -1.24 3.70
N VAL A 166 5.55 -1.06 2.99
CA VAL A 166 5.45 -1.34 1.56
C VAL A 166 4.98 -0.10 0.82
N LEU A 167 5.50 0.10 -0.43
CA LEU A 167 5.02 1.11 -1.37
C LEU A 167 4.64 0.43 -2.67
N PHE A 168 3.63 0.96 -3.33
CA PHE A 168 3.15 0.51 -4.63
C PHE A 168 2.48 1.66 -5.38
N PRO A 169 2.37 1.59 -6.71
CA PRO A 169 1.63 2.57 -7.50
C PRO A 169 0.16 2.61 -7.05
N SER A 170 -0.38 3.80 -6.86
CA SER A 170 -1.76 3.98 -6.34
C SER A 170 -2.84 3.38 -7.25
N TYR A 171 -2.55 3.22 -8.55
CA TYR A 171 -3.46 2.57 -9.51
C TYR A 171 -3.57 1.05 -9.32
N LEU A 172 -2.63 0.43 -8.60
CA LEU A 172 -2.56 -1.03 -8.46
C LEU A 172 -3.71 -1.55 -7.61
N MET A 173 -4.54 -2.39 -8.22
CA MET A 173 -5.69 -3.00 -7.55
C MET A 173 -5.22 -3.95 -6.46
N HIS A 174 -5.76 -3.78 -5.25
CA HIS A 174 -5.39 -4.61 -4.12
C HIS A 174 -6.55 -4.83 -3.14
N ALA A 175 -6.42 -5.88 -2.35
CA ALA A 175 -7.41 -6.28 -1.34
C ALA A 175 -6.73 -6.88 -0.12
N VAL A 176 -7.46 -6.98 0.98
CA VAL A 176 -7.05 -7.79 2.14
C VAL A 176 -8.11 -8.87 2.36
N PRO A 177 -7.74 -10.16 2.21
CA PRO A 177 -8.63 -11.28 2.51
C PRO A 177 -9.11 -11.27 3.96
N PRO A 178 -10.20 -12.01 4.28
CA PRO A 178 -10.73 -12.06 5.64
C PRO A 178 -9.66 -12.46 6.67
N ASN A 179 -9.58 -11.72 7.78
CA ASN A 179 -8.70 -12.05 8.90
C ASN A 179 -9.30 -13.20 9.74
N PRO A 180 -8.79 -14.42 9.67
CA PRO A 180 -9.34 -15.54 10.46
C PRO A 180 -8.85 -15.50 11.90
N GLY A 181 -7.78 -14.74 12.19
CA GLY A 181 -7.16 -14.61 13.50
C GLY A 181 -8.06 -13.94 14.53
N ARG A 182 -7.75 -14.18 15.82
CA ARG A 182 -8.40 -13.46 16.93
C ARG A 182 -7.82 -12.06 17.13
N GLU A 183 -6.56 -11.86 16.75
CA GLU A 183 -5.88 -10.59 16.86
C GLU A 183 -6.32 -9.65 15.74
N ARG A 184 -6.45 -8.36 16.09
CA ARG A 184 -6.75 -7.32 15.12
C ARG A 184 -5.53 -7.07 14.23
N ARG A 185 -5.75 -6.96 12.93
CA ARG A 185 -4.75 -6.48 11.99
C ARG A 185 -4.85 -4.95 11.92
N VAL A 186 -3.81 -4.27 12.34
CA VAL A 186 -3.74 -2.81 12.33
C VAL A 186 -2.63 -2.36 11.41
N SER A 187 -2.94 -1.41 10.54
CA SER A 187 -1.97 -0.79 9.62
C SER A 187 -2.23 0.70 9.48
N LEU A 188 -1.17 1.48 9.31
CA LEU A 188 -1.23 2.87 8.90
C LEU A 188 -1.00 2.91 7.39
N ALA A 189 -1.98 3.38 6.66
CA ALA A 189 -1.90 3.61 5.23
C ALA A 189 -1.71 5.10 4.93
N PHE A 190 -1.11 5.41 3.79
CA PHE A 190 -0.95 6.77 3.33
C PHE A 190 -0.92 6.85 1.81
N ASN A 191 -1.21 8.04 1.31
CA ASN A 191 -1.06 8.39 -0.10
C ASN A 191 -0.07 9.54 -0.26
N ALA A 192 0.68 9.52 -1.36
CA ALA A 192 1.65 10.54 -1.69
C ALA A 192 1.50 11.02 -3.15
N ILE A 193 1.79 12.29 -3.35
CA ILE A 193 1.77 12.96 -4.65
C ILE A 193 3.06 13.76 -4.84
N PRO A 194 3.58 13.91 -6.10
CA PRO A 194 4.65 14.84 -6.39
C PRO A 194 4.14 16.28 -6.25
N ALA A 195 5.03 17.22 -5.98
CA ALA A 195 4.65 18.64 -5.94
C ALA A 195 4.35 19.18 -7.35
N ARG A 196 5.02 18.63 -8.38
CA ARG A 196 4.88 19.08 -9.77
C ARG A 196 5.21 17.95 -10.73
N LEU A 197 4.54 17.94 -11.86
CA LEU A 197 4.86 17.15 -13.04
C LEU A 197 4.99 18.07 -14.25
N ASP A 198 6.06 17.91 -15.04
CA ASP A 198 6.25 18.59 -16.32
C ASP A 198 6.00 17.62 -17.48
N SER A 199 5.28 18.06 -18.50
CA SER A 199 4.92 17.24 -19.65
C SER A 199 4.66 18.12 -20.88
N TRP A 200 5.38 17.86 -21.98
CA TRP A 200 5.14 18.46 -23.29
C TRP A 200 4.97 19.99 -23.32
N GLY A 201 5.76 20.72 -22.51
CA GLY A 201 5.74 22.17 -22.45
C GLY A 201 4.67 22.78 -21.54
N TYR A 202 3.98 21.96 -20.74
CA TYR A 202 3.11 22.42 -19.63
C TYR A 202 3.46 21.69 -18.33
N ALA A 203 2.99 22.21 -17.23
CA ALA A 203 3.17 21.64 -15.91
C ALA A 203 1.85 21.46 -15.18
N ILE A 204 1.78 20.46 -14.31
CA ILE A 204 0.71 20.29 -13.34
C ILE A 204 1.34 20.46 -11.96
N GLU A 205 0.83 21.39 -11.18
CA GLU A 205 1.23 21.62 -9.80
C GLU A 205 0.17 21.05 -8.85
N PHE A 206 0.63 20.38 -7.79
CA PHE A 206 -0.21 19.80 -6.77
C PHE A 206 0.03 20.56 -5.47
N ASP A 207 -0.98 21.31 -5.04
CA ASP A 207 -0.97 21.95 -3.73
C ASP A 207 -1.41 20.92 -2.69
N CYS A 208 -0.49 20.56 -1.82
CA CYS A 208 -0.74 19.62 -0.73
C CYS A 208 -0.69 20.39 0.58
N PRO A 209 -1.79 20.46 1.34
CA PRO A 209 -1.90 21.23 2.56
C PRO A 209 -0.97 20.77 3.69
#